data_1bf6f5158406e71b1ffa2a4bbf516b3a
#
_entry.id   1bf6f5158406e71b1ffa2a4bbf516b3a
#
_cell.length_a   1.000
_cell.length_b   1.000
_cell.length_c   1.000
_cell.angle_alpha   90.00
_cell.angle_beta   90.00
_cell.angle_gamma   90.00
#
_symmetry.space_group_name_H-M   'P 1'
#
loop_
_entity.id
_entity.type
_entity.pdbx_description
1 polymer ?
#
loop_
_entity_poly.entity_id
_entity_poly.type
_entity_poly.pdbx_seq_one_letter_code
_entity_poly.pdbx_strand_id
1 'polypeptide(L)'
;DSNRRFYAAKSLIDNRGRRIYFAWTPEREKQSDDELWQTGGDFAIPHQAIPMGDGNLKIVMPEEIEKYFQAQKLKHSFNKKLGNIKMYGEKALEILSVGTLSYGFFEVEQNNFMMECNIKASDCADYFGLTINTDEDIDNGYLLAFNRATQAVSINKLPAPLDPFWATLSGKEIIAAEVDGPR
;
A
#
# COMPACT_ATOMS: atom_id res chain seq x y z
N ASP A 1 -14.93 -2.82 5.10
CA ASP A 1 -14.18 -1.68 4.62
C ASP A 1 -14.69 -0.40 5.27
N SER A 2 -13.96 0.12 6.23
CA SER A 2 -14.38 1.20 7.10
C SER A 2 -14.17 2.60 6.50
N ASN A 3 -13.46 2.73 5.38
CA ASN A 3 -12.90 4.03 5.00
C ASN A 3 -13.54 4.70 3.78
N ARG A 4 -14.74 4.32 3.38
CA ARG A 4 -15.41 4.88 2.19
C ARG A 4 -14.61 4.73 0.88
N ARG A 5 -13.57 3.89 0.87
CA ARG A 5 -12.67 3.67 -0.27
C ARG A 5 -13.09 2.51 -1.15
N PHE A 6 -14.09 1.78 -0.73
CA PHE A 6 -14.76 0.75 -1.50
C PHE A 6 -16.26 1.06 -1.46
N TYR A 7 -16.62 2.16 -2.13
CA TYR A 7 -17.93 2.77 -1.98
C TYR A 7 -18.96 2.16 -2.94
N ALA A 8 -20.23 2.16 -2.49
CA ALA A 8 -21.39 1.66 -3.24
C ALA A 8 -21.20 0.24 -3.79
N ALA A 9 -20.56 -0.62 -3.02
CA ALA A 9 -20.22 -1.97 -3.42
C ALA A 9 -21.46 -2.78 -3.86
N LYS A 10 -21.33 -3.43 -5.00
CA LYS A 10 -22.26 -4.41 -5.53
C LYS A 10 -21.54 -5.73 -5.70
N SER A 11 -22.24 -6.85 -5.56
CA SER A 11 -21.65 -8.16 -5.75
C SER A 11 -22.44 -9.00 -6.74
N LEU A 12 -21.75 -9.90 -7.37
CA LEU A 12 -22.31 -10.97 -8.18
C LEU A 12 -21.67 -12.31 -7.80
N ILE A 13 -22.33 -13.37 -8.17
CA ILE A 13 -21.74 -14.70 -8.19
C ILE A 13 -21.39 -15.01 -9.64
N ASP A 14 -20.11 -15.30 -9.89
CA ASP A 14 -19.65 -15.64 -11.23
C ASP A 14 -19.97 -17.11 -11.59
N ASN A 15 -19.61 -17.50 -12.82
CA ASN A 15 -19.86 -18.86 -13.32
C ASN A 15 -19.04 -19.96 -12.60
N ARG A 16 -18.09 -19.58 -11.74
CA ARG A 16 -17.33 -20.48 -10.87
C ARG A 16 -17.86 -20.52 -9.43
N GLY A 17 -18.99 -19.85 -9.18
CA GLY A 17 -19.58 -19.77 -7.84
C GLY A 17 -18.85 -18.82 -6.88
N ARG A 18 -17.93 -17.98 -7.35
CA ARG A 18 -17.20 -17.02 -6.53
C ARG A 18 -18.02 -15.74 -6.35
N ARG A 19 -18.05 -15.20 -5.14
CA ARG A 19 -18.68 -13.91 -4.89
C ARG A 19 -17.67 -12.80 -5.11
N ILE A 20 -17.91 -12.02 -6.15
CA ILE A 20 -17.04 -10.89 -6.56
C ILE A 20 -17.76 -9.59 -6.24
N TYR A 21 -17.05 -8.67 -5.61
CA TYR A 21 -17.52 -7.33 -5.29
C TYR A 21 -16.86 -6.32 -6.20
N PHE A 22 -17.66 -5.40 -6.69
CA PHE A 22 -17.24 -4.23 -7.45
C PHE A 22 -17.65 -2.98 -6.69
N ALA A 23 -16.79 -2.00 -6.67
CA ALA A 23 -17.04 -0.73 -6.05
C ALA A 23 -16.22 0.35 -6.75
N TRP A 24 -16.33 1.55 -6.29
CA TRP A 24 -15.52 2.65 -6.74
C TRP A 24 -14.84 3.34 -5.56
N THR A 25 -13.70 3.96 -5.85
CA THR A 25 -12.95 4.77 -4.90
C THR A 25 -13.30 6.23 -5.18
N PRO A 26 -14.11 6.88 -4.34
CA PRO A 26 -14.48 8.27 -4.57
C PRO A 26 -13.26 9.17 -4.39
N GLU A 27 -13.23 10.23 -5.17
CA GLU A 27 -12.24 11.30 -5.00
C GLU A 27 -12.40 11.97 -3.65
N ARG A 28 -11.28 12.34 -3.07
CA ARG A 28 -11.24 13.00 -1.77
C ARG A 28 -11.20 14.51 -1.90
N GLU A 29 -10.58 14.98 -2.96
CA GLU A 29 -10.47 16.40 -3.28
C GLU A 29 -11.36 16.72 -4.47
N LYS A 30 -11.94 17.90 -4.50
CA LYS A 30 -12.71 18.34 -5.64
C LYS A 30 -11.78 18.47 -6.84
N GLN A 31 -12.08 17.71 -7.88
CA GLN A 31 -11.39 17.84 -9.15
C GLN A 31 -12.28 18.61 -10.15
N SER A 32 -11.65 19.31 -11.04
CA SER A 32 -12.33 20.06 -12.10
C SER A 32 -11.98 19.43 -13.44
N ASP A 33 -12.97 18.81 -14.06
CA ASP A 33 -12.99 18.57 -15.51
C ASP A 33 -13.88 19.62 -16.14
N ASP A 34 -13.44 20.87 -16.20
CA ASP A 34 -14.23 22.05 -16.56
C ASP A 34 -15.42 22.33 -15.62
N GLU A 35 -15.88 21.36 -14.86
CA GLU A 35 -16.89 21.46 -13.82
C GLU A 35 -16.42 20.72 -12.56
N LEU A 36 -16.85 21.18 -11.38
CA LEU A 36 -16.51 20.59 -10.09
C LEU A 36 -17.29 19.28 -9.89
N TRP A 37 -16.65 18.15 -10.14
CA TRP A 37 -17.22 16.84 -9.84
C TRP A 37 -17.14 16.55 -8.34
N GLN A 38 -18.30 16.33 -7.72
CA GLN A 38 -18.36 15.89 -6.31
C GLN A 38 -18.30 14.37 -6.16
N THR A 39 -18.50 13.65 -7.24
CA THR A 39 -18.71 12.21 -7.26
C THR A 39 -17.81 11.48 -8.25
N GLY A 40 -16.73 12.11 -8.69
CA GLY A 40 -15.69 11.47 -9.49
C GLY A 40 -14.99 10.34 -8.74
N GLY A 41 -14.15 9.61 -9.43
CA GLY A 41 -13.32 8.56 -8.86
C GLY A 41 -13.08 7.43 -9.84
N ASP A 42 -12.32 6.43 -9.37
CA ASP A 42 -11.92 5.27 -10.14
C ASP A 42 -12.66 4.01 -9.69
N PHE A 43 -12.77 3.03 -10.58
CA PHE A 43 -13.17 1.70 -10.16
C PHE A 43 -12.10 1.13 -9.21
N ALA A 44 -12.55 0.68 -8.05
CA ALA A 44 -11.69 -0.06 -7.14
C ALA A 44 -11.34 -1.43 -7.74
N ILE A 45 -10.19 -1.95 -7.41
CA ILE A 45 -9.83 -3.33 -7.75
C ILE A 45 -10.92 -4.27 -7.18
N PRO A 46 -11.52 -5.14 -8.01
CA PRO A 46 -12.52 -6.08 -7.54
C PRO A 46 -12.01 -6.96 -6.40
N HIS A 47 -12.89 -7.27 -5.47
CA HIS A 47 -12.59 -8.13 -4.32
C HIS A 47 -13.38 -9.43 -4.43
N GLN A 48 -12.74 -10.55 -4.16
CA GLN A 48 -13.39 -11.84 -3.96
C GLN A 48 -13.53 -12.11 -2.46
N ALA A 49 -14.74 -12.44 -2.01
CA ALA A 49 -14.96 -12.92 -0.65
C ALA A 49 -14.92 -14.44 -0.61
N ILE A 50 -14.11 -14.97 0.29
CA ILE A 50 -13.95 -16.41 0.53
C ILE A 50 -14.42 -16.70 1.94
N PRO A 51 -15.47 -17.52 2.14
CA PRO A 51 -15.87 -17.96 3.46
C PRO A 51 -14.75 -18.80 4.11
N MET A 52 -14.47 -18.50 5.37
CA MET A 52 -13.54 -19.26 6.19
C MET A 52 -14.31 -20.24 7.08
N GLY A 53 -13.67 -21.34 7.48
CA GLY A 53 -14.28 -22.36 8.32
C GLY A 53 -14.67 -21.90 9.73
N ASP A 54 -14.13 -20.77 10.17
CA ASP A 54 -14.41 -20.13 11.46
C ASP A 54 -15.56 -19.10 11.41
N GLY A 55 -16.23 -18.97 10.26
CA GLY A 55 -17.32 -18.02 10.05
C GLY A 55 -16.88 -16.63 9.57
N ASN A 56 -15.57 -16.38 9.48
CA ASN A 56 -15.03 -15.15 8.93
C ASN A 56 -15.02 -15.16 7.39
N LEU A 57 -14.76 -13.99 6.81
CA LEU A 57 -14.55 -13.81 5.37
C LEU A 57 -13.10 -13.38 5.11
N LYS A 58 -12.44 -14.09 4.24
CA LYS A 58 -11.19 -13.64 3.65
C LYS A 58 -11.48 -12.83 2.40
N ILE A 59 -10.95 -11.62 2.31
CA ILE A 59 -11.06 -10.77 1.14
C ILE A 59 -9.74 -10.85 0.38
N VAL A 60 -9.83 -11.20 -0.89
CA VAL A 60 -8.67 -11.35 -1.78
C VAL A 60 -8.92 -10.67 -3.11
N MET A 61 -7.88 -10.37 -3.84
CA MET A 61 -7.95 -10.00 -5.25
C MET A 61 -8.31 -11.24 -6.08
N PRO A 62 -9.21 -11.13 -7.08
CA PRO A 62 -9.46 -12.22 -8.01
C PRO A 62 -8.19 -12.68 -8.73
N GLU A 63 -8.04 -13.99 -8.90
CA GLU A 63 -6.84 -14.60 -9.48
C GLU A 63 -6.53 -14.13 -10.92
N GLU A 64 -7.53 -13.72 -11.67
CA GLU A 64 -7.37 -13.21 -13.02
C GLU A 64 -6.57 -11.90 -13.05
N ILE A 65 -6.79 -11.05 -12.05
CA ILE A 65 -6.05 -9.78 -11.91
C ILE A 65 -4.62 -10.09 -11.48
N GLU A 66 -4.46 -10.98 -10.52
CA GLU A 66 -3.13 -11.41 -10.06
C GLU A 66 -2.32 -12.01 -11.22
N LYS A 67 -2.90 -12.92 -12.00
CA LYS A 67 -2.27 -13.51 -13.18
C LYS A 67 -1.90 -12.48 -14.24
N TYR A 68 -2.72 -11.46 -14.42
CA TYR A 68 -2.41 -10.38 -15.36
C TYR A 68 -1.11 -9.66 -14.98
N PHE A 69 -0.93 -9.33 -13.71
CA PHE A 69 0.32 -8.71 -13.23
C PHE A 69 1.50 -9.69 -13.22
N GLN A 70 1.27 -10.98 -13.00
CA GLN A 70 2.33 -12.00 -13.01
C GLN A 70 2.81 -12.35 -14.43
N ALA A 71 2.04 -12.04 -15.47
CA ALA A 71 2.35 -12.39 -16.86
C ALA A 71 3.64 -11.73 -17.36
N GLN A 72 4.02 -10.59 -16.80
CA GLN A 72 5.23 -9.88 -17.18
C GLN A 72 6.01 -9.43 -15.94
N LYS A 73 7.25 -9.90 -15.82
CA LYS A 73 8.16 -9.39 -14.79
C LYS A 73 8.70 -8.04 -15.23
N LEU A 74 8.57 -7.05 -14.37
CA LEU A 74 9.15 -5.74 -14.59
C LEU A 74 10.65 -5.79 -14.33
N LYS A 75 11.38 -5.11 -15.19
CA LYS A 75 12.79 -4.79 -14.92
C LYS A 75 12.84 -3.71 -13.85
N HIS A 76 13.75 -3.86 -12.95
CA HIS A 76 14.02 -2.89 -11.90
C HIS A 76 15.51 -2.78 -11.65
N SER A 77 15.95 -1.64 -11.20
CA SER A 77 17.29 -1.41 -10.68
C SER A 77 17.19 -0.91 -9.24
N PHE A 78 18.21 -1.20 -8.43
CA PHE A 78 18.26 -0.73 -7.06
C PHE A 78 19.37 0.31 -6.89
N ASN A 79 19.01 1.47 -6.39
CA ASN A 79 19.90 2.57 -6.08
C ASN A 79 19.91 2.82 -4.56
N LYS A 80 21.05 2.57 -3.93
CA LYS A 80 21.26 2.94 -2.53
C LYS A 80 21.47 4.45 -2.44
N LYS A 81 20.75 5.13 -1.55
CA LYS A 81 20.91 6.56 -1.32
C LYS A 81 21.58 6.88 0.02
N LEU A 82 21.11 6.27 1.10
CA LEU A 82 21.60 6.60 2.45
C LEU A 82 21.68 5.35 3.33
N GLY A 83 22.59 5.37 4.27
CA GLY A 83 22.69 4.39 5.33
C GLY A 83 23.38 3.09 4.93
N ASN A 84 23.14 2.03 5.69
CA ASN A 84 23.75 0.74 5.49
C ASN A 84 22.77 -0.24 4.87
N ILE A 85 22.95 -0.50 3.57
CA ILE A 85 22.10 -1.40 2.79
C ILE A 85 22.99 -2.41 2.10
N LYS A 86 22.68 -3.69 2.25
CA LYS A 86 23.34 -4.80 1.63
C LYS A 86 22.38 -5.57 0.74
N MET A 87 22.75 -5.74 -0.52
CA MET A 87 22.00 -6.55 -1.47
C MET A 87 22.48 -8.00 -1.44
N TYR A 88 21.54 -8.94 -1.51
CA TYR A 88 21.76 -10.37 -1.66
C TYR A 88 21.14 -10.84 -2.98
N GLY A 89 21.91 -10.70 -4.06
CA GLY A 89 21.41 -10.89 -5.42
C GLY A 89 20.37 -9.80 -5.79
N GLU A 90 19.46 -10.16 -6.67
CA GLU A 90 18.44 -9.23 -7.20
C GLU A 90 17.13 -9.22 -6.39
N LYS A 91 16.99 -10.13 -5.42
CA LYS A 91 15.68 -10.39 -4.79
C LYS A 91 15.61 -10.12 -3.29
N ALA A 92 16.74 -9.87 -2.66
CA ALA A 92 16.77 -9.65 -1.23
C ALA A 92 17.73 -8.53 -0.87
N LEU A 93 17.35 -7.76 0.12
CA LEU A 93 18.18 -6.71 0.71
C LEU A 93 18.02 -6.69 2.23
N GLU A 94 19.06 -6.22 2.88
CA GLU A 94 19.08 -5.95 4.30
C GLU A 94 19.33 -4.47 4.51
N ILE A 95 18.52 -3.84 5.34
CA ILE A 95 18.66 -2.44 5.71
C ILE A 95 18.96 -2.39 7.20
N LEU A 96 20.07 -1.77 7.55
CA LEU A 96 20.46 -1.54 8.93
C LEU A 96 20.47 -0.04 9.22
N SER A 97 19.63 0.39 10.15
CA SER A 97 19.58 1.77 10.65
C SER A 97 19.91 1.79 12.12
N VAL A 98 20.96 2.49 12.49
CA VAL A 98 21.38 2.68 13.89
C VAL A 98 21.42 4.18 14.16
N GLY A 99 20.35 4.68 14.79
CA GLY A 99 20.22 6.10 15.14
C GLY A 99 20.10 7.07 13.94
N THR A 100 19.94 6.54 12.71
CA THR A 100 19.81 7.34 11.48
C THR A 100 18.85 6.67 10.52
N LEU A 101 18.40 7.42 9.51
CA LEU A 101 17.61 6.88 8.40
C LEU A 101 18.51 6.08 7.44
N SER A 102 18.02 4.94 6.96
CA SER A 102 18.62 4.22 5.85
C SER A 102 17.55 3.95 4.79
N TYR A 103 17.83 4.28 3.54
CA TYR A 103 16.90 4.06 2.45
C TYR A 103 17.58 3.91 1.10
N GLY A 104 16.87 3.31 0.17
CA GLY A 104 17.24 3.17 -1.23
C GLY A 104 16.00 2.99 -2.08
N PHE A 105 16.16 3.05 -3.39
CA PHE A 105 15.07 3.03 -4.35
C PHE A 105 15.17 1.84 -5.28
N PHE A 106 14.00 1.31 -5.61
CA PHE A 106 13.81 0.51 -6.80
C PHE A 106 13.23 1.39 -7.91
N GLU A 107 13.98 1.57 -8.97
CA GLU A 107 13.48 2.21 -10.18
C GLU A 107 12.70 1.18 -10.99
N VAL A 108 11.47 1.50 -11.34
CA VAL A 108 10.57 0.66 -12.11
C VAL A 108 10.07 1.44 -13.31
N GLU A 109 10.11 0.84 -14.50
CA GLU A 109 9.77 1.51 -15.77
C GLU A 109 8.26 1.79 -15.93
N GLN A 110 7.40 1.20 -15.10
CA GLN A 110 5.93 1.30 -15.25
C GLN A 110 5.27 1.85 -13.99
N ASN A 111 4.22 2.64 -14.21
CA ASN A 111 3.43 3.21 -13.11
C ASN A 111 2.40 2.22 -12.52
N ASN A 112 1.99 1.22 -13.28
CA ASN A 112 1.05 0.20 -12.85
C ASN A 112 1.80 -1.12 -12.64
N PHE A 113 1.96 -1.53 -11.40
CA PHE A 113 2.65 -2.76 -11.05
C PHE A 113 2.06 -3.41 -9.80
N MET A 114 2.31 -4.69 -9.63
CA MET A 114 2.11 -5.43 -8.40
C MET A 114 3.47 -5.77 -7.81
N MET A 115 3.65 -5.46 -6.53
CA MET A 115 4.83 -5.83 -5.78
C MET A 115 4.45 -6.81 -4.67
N GLU A 116 5.18 -7.89 -4.59
CA GLU A 116 5.09 -8.86 -3.49
C GLU A 116 6.45 -8.93 -2.79
N CYS A 117 6.47 -8.75 -1.49
CA CYS A 117 7.68 -8.84 -0.70
C CYS A 117 7.44 -9.48 0.66
N ASN A 118 8.46 -10.14 1.18
CA ASN A 118 8.49 -10.63 2.54
C ASN A 118 9.41 -9.74 3.38
N ILE A 119 8.86 -9.11 4.40
CA ILE A 119 9.61 -8.22 5.29
C ILE A 119 9.85 -8.94 6.62
N LYS A 120 11.10 -9.01 7.02
CA LYS A 120 11.50 -9.46 8.37
C LYS A 120 12.11 -8.29 9.10
N ALA A 121 11.43 -7.79 10.13
CA ALA A 121 11.95 -6.77 11.00
C ALA A 121 12.63 -7.40 12.22
N SER A 122 13.80 -6.87 12.61
CA SER A 122 14.44 -7.25 13.86
C SER A 122 13.66 -6.69 15.07
N ASP A 123 13.90 -7.24 16.25
CA ASP A 123 13.17 -6.82 17.46
C ASP A 123 13.42 -5.36 17.86
N CYS A 124 14.50 -4.76 17.38
CA CYS A 124 14.82 -3.35 17.59
C CYS A 124 14.33 -2.41 16.46
N ALA A 125 13.64 -2.92 15.45
CA ALA A 125 13.09 -2.09 14.38
C ALA A 125 11.66 -1.68 14.72
N ASP A 126 11.49 -0.52 15.34
CA ASP A 126 10.17 -0.02 15.74
C ASP A 126 9.39 0.60 14.58
N TYR A 127 10.09 1.17 13.60
CA TYR A 127 9.48 1.88 12.50
C TYR A 127 10.23 1.62 11.19
N PHE A 128 9.52 1.16 10.17
CA PHE A 128 10.06 0.94 8.82
C PHE A 128 8.93 1.03 7.80
N GLY A 129 9.26 1.10 6.52
CA GLY A 129 8.22 1.23 5.51
C GLY A 129 8.71 1.12 4.08
N LEU A 130 7.76 1.33 3.17
CA LEU A 130 7.96 1.39 1.74
C LEU A 130 7.35 2.68 1.22
N THR A 131 8.10 3.44 0.43
CA THR A 131 7.56 4.58 -0.30
C THR A 131 7.22 4.17 -1.73
N ILE A 132 6.11 4.69 -2.24
CA ILE A 132 5.61 4.38 -3.59
C ILE A 132 5.39 5.69 -4.32
N ASN A 133 5.76 5.74 -5.61
CA ASN A 133 5.67 6.94 -6.44
C ASN A 133 6.35 8.16 -5.80
N THR A 134 7.54 7.93 -5.25
CA THR A 134 8.33 8.97 -4.60
C THR A 134 9.45 9.45 -5.52
N ASP A 135 9.86 10.68 -5.33
CA ASP A 135 11.11 11.22 -5.85
C ASP A 135 12.31 10.79 -5.00
N GLU A 136 13.50 11.17 -5.43
CA GLU A 136 14.75 10.81 -4.75
C GLU A 136 14.89 11.41 -3.36
N ASP A 137 14.22 12.51 -3.09
CA ASP A 137 14.27 13.25 -1.82
C ASP A 137 13.16 12.79 -0.84
N ILE A 138 12.29 11.88 -1.29
CA ILE A 138 11.13 11.34 -0.52
C ILE A 138 10.15 12.46 -0.13
N ASP A 139 10.06 13.51 -0.92
CA ASP A 139 9.17 14.64 -0.65
C ASP A 139 7.77 14.46 -1.23
N ASN A 140 7.60 13.48 -2.11
CA ASN A 140 6.33 13.15 -2.77
C ASN A 140 6.01 11.67 -2.67
N GLY A 141 4.77 11.32 -2.96
CA GLY A 141 4.34 9.92 -3.04
C GLY A 141 3.57 9.43 -1.84
N TYR A 142 3.65 8.14 -1.58
CA TYR A 142 2.93 7.49 -0.49
C TYR A 142 3.89 6.63 0.34
N LEU A 143 3.79 6.74 1.65
CA LEU A 143 4.53 5.92 2.62
C LEU A 143 3.59 4.86 3.21
N LEU A 144 3.84 3.60 2.91
CA LEU A 144 3.31 2.47 3.67
C LEU A 144 4.22 2.25 4.87
N ALA A 145 3.78 2.66 6.03
CA ALA A 145 4.55 2.62 7.27
C ALA A 145 4.10 1.48 8.18
N PHE A 146 5.05 0.78 8.74
CA PHE A 146 4.87 -0.25 9.75
C PHE A 146 5.40 0.27 11.09
N ASN A 147 4.53 0.41 12.06
CA ASN A 147 4.87 0.82 13.41
C ASN A 147 4.63 -0.35 14.37
N ARG A 148 5.69 -0.96 14.85
CA ARG A 148 5.61 -2.12 15.74
C ARG A 148 5.17 -1.74 17.15
N ALA A 149 5.56 -0.56 17.63
CA ALA A 149 5.18 -0.11 18.98
C ALA A 149 3.66 0.05 19.11
N THR A 150 2.99 0.50 18.06
CA THR A 150 1.52 0.65 18.02
C THR A 150 0.82 -0.51 17.33
N GLN A 151 1.56 -1.48 16.79
CA GLN A 151 1.04 -2.59 15.98
C GLN A 151 0.14 -2.12 14.84
N ALA A 152 0.50 -1.01 14.20
CA ALA A 152 -0.28 -0.39 13.16
C ALA A 152 0.48 -0.37 11.82
N VAL A 153 -0.30 -0.45 10.75
CA VAL A 153 0.14 -0.15 9.39
C VAL A 153 -0.65 1.04 8.90
N SER A 154 0.03 2.05 8.38
CA SER A 154 -0.61 3.23 7.81
C SER A 154 -0.11 3.50 6.40
N ILE A 155 -0.96 4.11 5.57
CA ILE A 155 -0.57 4.69 4.30
C ILE A 155 -0.74 6.20 4.42
N ASN A 156 0.35 6.91 4.26
CA ASN A 156 0.41 8.37 4.38
C ASN A 156 0.85 8.97 3.06
N LYS A 157 0.28 10.11 2.70
CA LYS A 157 0.77 10.92 1.58
C LYS A 157 2.01 11.69 2.03
N LEU A 158 3.05 11.69 1.24
CA LEU A 158 4.26 12.49 1.49
C LEU A 158 4.08 13.94 1.01
N PRO A 159 4.76 14.92 1.63
CA PRO A 159 5.59 14.76 2.82
C PRO A 159 4.74 14.39 4.04
N ALA A 160 5.12 13.33 4.74
CA ALA A 160 4.48 12.97 5.99
C ALA A 160 5.05 13.87 7.11
N PRO A 161 4.21 14.57 7.88
CA PRO A 161 4.70 15.31 9.02
C PRO A 161 5.30 14.34 10.03
N LEU A 162 6.52 14.62 10.47
CA LEU A 162 7.19 13.81 11.50
C LEU A 162 6.57 14.00 12.88
N ASP A 163 5.80 15.05 13.06
CA ASP A 163 5.14 15.42 14.31
C ASP A 163 3.64 15.08 14.23
N PRO A 164 3.07 14.34 15.19
CA PRO A 164 1.64 14.04 15.27
C PRO A 164 0.75 15.29 15.22
N PHE A 165 1.22 16.41 15.75
CA PHE A 165 0.51 17.69 15.69
C PHE A 165 0.34 18.17 14.23
N TRP A 166 1.40 18.14 13.45
CA TRP A 166 1.36 18.50 12.03
C TRP A 166 0.56 17.50 11.20
N ALA A 167 0.61 16.21 11.56
CA ALA A 167 -0.21 15.19 10.92
C ALA A 167 -1.71 15.48 11.07
N THR A 168 -2.13 15.92 12.25
CA THR A 168 -3.52 16.30 12.53
C THR A 168 -3.94 17.51 11.70
N LEU A 169 -3.09 18.52 11.57
CA LEU A 169 -3.36 19.71 10.78
C LEU A 169 -3.38 19.45 9.27
N SER A 170 -2.54 18.55 8.79
CA SER A 170 -2.46 18.26 7.35
C SER A 170 -3.58 17.34 6.86
N GLY A 171 -4.23 16.59 7.74
CA GLY A 171 -5.32 15.67 7.39
C GLY A 171 -4.92 14.61 6.36
N LYS A 172 -3.63 14.30 6.25
CA LYS A 172 -3.06 13.53 5.13
C LYS A 172 -2.96 12.03 5.39
N GLU A 173 -3.33 11.56 6.57
CA GLU A 173 -3.42 10.11 6.80
C GLU A 173 -4.51 9.51 5.92
N ILE A 174 -4.11 8.60 5.04
CA ILE A 174 -5.01 8.05 4.03
C ILE A 174 -5.68 6.77 4.52
N ILE A 175 -4.93 5.90 5.15
CA ILE A 175 -5.41 4.63 5.71
C ILE A 175 -4.61 4.31 6.96
N ALA A 176 -5.30 3.99 8.04
CA ALA A 176 -4.74 3.26 9.16
C ALA A 176 -5.48 1.93 9.29
N ALA A 177 -4.76 0.84 9.34
CA ALA A 177 -5.29 -0.48 9.61
C ALA A 177 -4.54 -1.08 10.80
N GLU A 178 -5.27 -1.58 11.77
CA GLU A 178 -4.69 -2.42 12.80
C GLU A 178 -4.30 -3.75 12.17
N VAL A 179 -3.06 -4.14 12.37
CA VAL A 179 -2.58 -5.45 11.98
C VAL A 179 -2.69 -6.33 13.22
N ASP A 180 -3.61 -7.29 13.19
CA ASP A 180 -3.59 -8.38 14.14
C ASP A 180 -2.27 -9.13 13.97
N GLY A 181 -1.33 -8.82 14.84
CA GLY A 181 -0.11 -9.59 14.95
C GLY A 181 -0.43 -11.01 15.45
N PRO A 182 0.41 -11.99 15.15
CA PRO A 182 0.24 -13.32 15.71
C PRO A 182 0.23 -13.20 17.24
N ARG A 183 -0.84 -13.68 17.84
CA ARG A 183 -0.97 -13.88 19.29
C ARG A 183 -0.08 -15.02 19.73
#